data_5d7d8482314f1c26c1840ff13178b594
#
_entry.id   5d7d8482314f1c26c1840ff13178b594
#
_cell.length_a   1.000
_cell.length_b   1.000
_cell.length_c   1.000
_cell.angle_alpha   90.00
_cell.angle_beta   90.00
_cell.angle_gamma   90.00
#
_symmetry.space_group_name_H-M   'P 1'
#
loop_
_entity.id
_entity.type
_entity.pdbx_description
1 polymer ?
#
loop_
_entity_poly.entity_id
_entity_poly.type
_entity_poly.pdbx_seq_one_letter_code
_entity_poly.pdbx_strand_id
1 'polypeptide(L)'
;GQNRSQESLEEFESFIQWLKKSYQLVAANTSLQRLNDTLLFKWEGSNLNLKPILVTGHYDVVPVIPGTEESWDEPPYSGKVDSEFVWGRGALDDKSGVIGILEAVNHLIESGFKPVRTIYLSFGHDEEIGGVNGAAEVAKYLAEEGVQLEWSLDEGSFLLEGFIPGVDKYVAAINVAEKGSVTLQVVGKATGGHSSMPTRSSAVGHLSKALVALDENRMPGGLEGLSLAMFDEISKHMPFVYKMAFANRWVFGGLVDSYLSQVPATNAMLRTTTAPTMLSASVKTNVLPIEAIALVNFRIHPQNSVEDVFAHVRGLVENENVEVRALSYSGRPASQVSSWESEGYKV
;
A
#
# COMPACT_ATOMS: atom_id res chain seq x y z
N GLY A 1 -9.29 14.20 9.43
CA GLY A 1 -8.21 15.12 9.28
C GLY A 1 -7.48 15.34 10.59
N GLN A 2 -6.23 14.92 10.67
CA GLN A 2 -5.38 15.36 11.79
C GLN A 2 -5.17 16.86 11.63
N ASN A 3 -5.45 17.65 12.69
CA ASN A 3 -5.08 19.04 12.73
C ASN A 3 -3.55 19.13 12.61
N ARG A 4 -3.06 19.57 11.46
CA ARG A 4 -1.64 19.86 11.30
C ARG A 4 -1.25 20.94 12.28
N SER A 5 -0.19 20.71 13.05
CA SER A 5 0.39 21.76 13.89
C SER A 5 0.96 22.87 12.98
N GLN A 6 1.07 24.08 13.50
CA GLN A 6 1.68 25.20 12.76
C GLN A 6 3.14 24.88 12.39
N GLU A 7 3.87 24.17 13.26
CA GLU A 7 5.22 23.68 13.00
C GLU A 7 5.29 22.76 11.78
N SER A 8 4.32 21.83 11.63
CA SER A 8 4.27 20.95 10.45
C SER A 8 4.10 21.72 9.14
N LEU A 9 3.32 22.80 9.14
CA LEU A 9 3.12 23.64 7.96
C LEU A 9 4.40 24.41 7.59
N GLU A 10 5.16 24.88 8.58
CA GLU A 10 6.44 25.57 8.37
C GLU A 10 7.50 24.63 7.80
N GLU A 11 7.55 23.38 8.25
CA GLU A 11 8.47 22.36 7.72
C GLU A 11 8.14 21.99 6.27
N PHE A 12 6.87 21.85 5.92
CA PHE A 12 6.45 21.62 4.53
C PHE A 12 6.85 22.79 3.63
N GLU A 13 6.62 24.04 4.08
CA GLU A 13 7.00 25.23 3.31
C GLU A 13 8.52 25.31 3.16
N SER A 14 9.27 25.02 4.22
CA SER A 14 10.73 25.00 4.19
C SER A 14 11.26 23.98 3.19
N PHE A 15 10.67 22.78 3.14
CA PHE A 15 11.01 21.75 2.16
C PHE A 15 10.71 22.19 0.73
N ILE A 16 9.52 22.78 0.49
CA ILE A 16 9.14 23.31 -0.83
C ILE A 16 10.12 24.41 -1.31
N GLN A 17 10.52 25.30 -0.43
CA GLN A 17 11.50 26.35 -0.76
C GLN A 17 12.88 25.74 -1.04
N TRP A 18 13.29 24.74 -0.27
CA TRP A 18 14.52 24.01 -0.51
C TRP A 18 14.52 23.32 -1.87
N LEU A 19 13.44 22.62 -2.26
CA LEU A 19 13.30 22.01 -3.57
C LEU A 19 13.46 23.01 -4.71
N LYS A 20 12.75 24.14 -4.63
CA LYS A 20 12.83 25.21 -5.65
C LYS A 20 14.23 25.77 -5.79
N LYS A 21 14.96 25.92 -4.68
CA LYS A 21 16.32 26.43 -4.66
C LYS A 21 17.33 25.40 -5.19
N SER A 22 17.14 24.13 -4.87
CA SER A 22 18.05 23.05 -5.27
C SER A 22 17.89 22.70 -6.76
N TYR A 23 16.64 22.72 -7.27
CA TYR A 23 16.30 22.31 -8.64
C TYR A 23 15.89 23.49 -9.53
N GLN A 24 16.75 24.49 -9.62
CA GLN A 24 16.48 25.72 -10.41
C GLN A 24 16.26 25.43 -11.90
N LEU A 25 16.96 24.46 -12.48
CA LEU A 25 16.76 24.07 -13.89
C LEU A 25 15.39 23.45 -14.11
N VAL A 26 14.93 22.59 -13.20
CA VAL A 26 13.57 22.04 -13.24
C VAL A 26 12.57 23.17 -13.16
N ALA A 27 12.72 24.08 -12.20
CA ALA A 27 11.83 25.22 -12.03
C ALA A 27 11.80 26.17 -13.27
N ALA A 28 12.92 26.32 -13.97
CA ALA A 28 13.02 27.18 -15.15
C ALA A 28 12.46 26.54 -16.43
N ASN A 29 12.38 25.19 -16.50
CA ASN A 29 11.95 24.45 -17.68
C ASN A 29 10.57 23.81 -17.54
N THR A 30 9.93 23.95 -16.38
CA THR A 30 8.58 23.42 -16.09
C THR A 30 7.67 24.53 -15.60
N SER A 31 6.36 24.33 -15.68
CA SER A 31 5.40 25.17 -14.97
C SER A 31 4.95 24.44 -13.68
N LEU A 32 4.93 25.16 -12.57
CA LEU A 32 4.52 24.61 -11.27
C LEU A 32 3.12 25.09 -10.90
N GLN A 33 2.23 24.15 -10.68
CA GLN A 33 0.95 24.35 -10.02
C GLN A 33 1.04 23.79 -8.58
N ARG A 34 0.70 24.58 -7.59
CA ARG A 34 0.57 24.14 -6.20
C ARG A 34 -0.89 23.87 -5.88
N LEU A 35 -1.20 22.66 -5.47
CA LEU A 35 -2.53 22.20 -5.05
C LEU A 35 -2.46 21.85 -3.56
N ASN A 36 -2.93 22.77 -2.72
CA ASN A 36 -2.60 22.77 -1.30
C ASN A 36 -1.07 22.79 -1.11
N ASP A 37 -0.49 21.74 -0.53
CA ASP A 37 0.97 21.58 -0.42
C ASP A 37 1.52 20.59 -1.46
N THR A 38 0.69 19.96 -2.28
CA THR A 38 1.15 19.09 -3.37
C THR A 38 1.69 19.94 -4.52
N LEU A 39 2.83 19.52 -5.05
CA LEU A 39 3.52 20.18 -6.14
C LEU A 39 3.27 19.41 -7.44
N LEU A 40 2.66 20.05 -8.42
CA LEU A 40 2.45 19.52 -9.76
C LEU A 40 3.28 20.31 -10.76
N PHE A 41 4.36 19.71 -11.25
CA PHE A 41 5.17 20.28 -12.33
C PHE A 41 4.69 19.75 -13.67
N LYS A 42 4.62 20.63 -14.68
CA LYS A 42 4.36 20.27 -16.08
C LYS A 42 5.60 20.57 -16.90
N TRP A 43 6.24 19.54 -17.43
CA TRP A 43 7.29 19.66 -18.42
C TRP A 43 6.70 19.44 -19.81
N GLU A 44 6.48 20.53 -20.53
CA GLU A 44 5.75 20.52 -21.78
C GLU A 44 6.52 19.81 -22.89
N GLY A 45 5.87 18.88 -23.57
CA GLY A 45 6.40 18.15 -24.70
C GLY A 45 6.28 18.92 -26.01
N SER A 46 7.11 18.58 -26.98
CA SER A 46 7.07 19.19 -28.32
C SER A 46 5.88 18.75 -29.19
N ASN A 47 5.19 17.65 -28.81
CA ASN A 47 4.00 17.12 -29.47
C ASN A 47 2.82 17.04 -28.53
N LEU A 48 1.98 18.06 -28.52
CA LEU A 48 0.80 18.15 -27.64
C LEU A 48 -0.35 17.20 -28.02
N ASN A 49 -0.26 16.50 -29.16
CA ASN A 49 -1.26 15.49 -29.54
C ASN A 49 -1.03 14.15 -28.83
N LEU A 50 0.15 13.94 -28.24
CA LEU A 50 0.41 12.77 -27.45
C LEU A 50 -0.18 12.94 -26.05
N LYS A 51 -0.82 11.90 -25.56
CA LYS A 51 -1.29 11.88 -24.18
C LYS A 51 -0.10 12.01 -23.22
N PRO A 52 -0.15 12.89 -22.23
CA PRO A 52 0.93 13.06 -21.27
C PRO A 52 1.07 11.84 -20.36
N ILE A 53 2.20 11.79 -19.64
CA ILE A 53 2.45 10.83 -18.57
C ILE A 53 2.55 11.57 -17.24
N LEU A 54 2.33 10.85 -16.15
CA LEU A 54 2.49 11.33 -14.80
C LEU A 54 3.50 10.45 -14.06
N VAL A 55 4.50 11.08 -13.43
CA VAL A 55 5.40 10.42 -12.48
C VAL A 55 5.18 11.05 -11.12
N THR A 56 4.96 10.24 -10.10
CA THR A 56 4.57 10.72 -8.79
C THR A 56 5.41 10.11 -7.67
N GLY A 57 5.46 10.80 -6.55
CA GLY A 57 6.03 10.39 -5.29
C GLY A 57 5.47 11.28 -4.20
N HIS A 58 5.82 11.03 -2.93
CA HIS A 58 5.34 11.84 -1.81
C HIS A 58 6.46 12.23 -0.84
N TYR A 59 6.24 13.28 -0.08
CA TYR A 59 7.23 13.80 0.86
C TYR A 59 6.74 13.91 2.31
N ASP A 60 5.49 13.58 2.58
CA ASP A 60 5.02 13.32 3.94
C ASP A 60 5.54 11.96 4.44
N VAL A 61 5.38 11.71 5.71
CA VAL A 61 5.94 10.52 6.37
C VAL A 61 5.01 10.03 7.47
N VAL A 62 4.98 8.73 7.72
CA VAL A 62 4.33 8.17 8.91
C VAL A 62 5.04 8.63 10.18
N PRO A 63 4.31 8.81 11.30
CA PRO A 63 4.92 9.19 12.57
C PRO A 63 5.83 8.08 13.11
N VAL A 64 6.84 8.46 13.87
CA VAL A 64 7.58 7.52 14.73
C VAL A 64 6.67 7.12 15.88
N ILE A 65 6.61 5.83 16.20
CA ILE A 65 5.80 5.33 17.31
C ILE A 65 6.39 5.86 18.61
N PRO A 66 5.63 6.62 19.44
CA PRO A 66 6.14 7.16 20.68
C PRO A 66 6.72 6.08 21.60
N GLY A 67 7.92 6.34 22.13
CA GLY A 67 8.65 5.41 23.01
C GLY A 67 9.51 4.38 22.27
N THR A 68 9.64 4.47 20.95
CA THR A 68 10.54 3.62 20.13
C THR A 68 11.77 4.37 19.63
N GLU A 69 11.94 5.63 19.97
CA GLU A 69 13.00 6.50 19.45
C GLU A 69 14.40 5.95 19.76
N GLU A 70 14.58 5.35 20.95
CA GLU A 70 15.83 4.71 21.36
C GLU A 70 16.13 3.38 20.65
N SER A 71 15.16 2.83 19.92
CA SER A 71 15.32 1.59 19.14
C SER A 71 15.89 1.86 17.74
N TRP A 72 16.08 3.13 17.39
CA TRP A 72 16.68 3.53 16.12
C TRP A 72 18.19 3.62 16.27
N ASP A 73 18.94 3.13 15.28
CA ASP A 73 20.42 3.25 15.27
C ASP A 73 20.88 4.71 15.18
N GLU A 74 20.08 5.55 14.50
CA GLU A 74 20.26 6.99 14.45
C GLU A 74 18.91 7.70 14.71
N PRO A 75 18.90 8.91 15.29
CA PRO A 75 17.64 9.59 15.57
C PRO A 75 16.75 9.70 14.33
N PRO A 76 15.45 9.36 14.43
CA PRO A 76 14.56 9.18 13.25
C PRO A 76 14.48 10.38 12.31
N TYR A 77 14.71 11.57 12.79
CA TYR A 77 14.66 12.82 12.01
C TYR A 77 16.01 13.52 11.89
N SER A 78 17.12 12.81 12.13
CA SER A 78 18.47 13.41 12.09
C SER A 78 18.92 13.77 10.68
N GLY A 79 18.44 13.05 9.66
CA GLY A 79 18.93 13.19 8.30
C GLY A 79 20.44 12.89 8.18
N LYS A 80 21.00 12.09 9.08
CA LYS A 80 22.41 11.74 9.05
C LYS A 80 22.78 11.00 7.78
N VAL A 81 23.88 11.40 7.19
CA VAL A 81 24.49 10.73 6.03
C VAL A 81 25.86 10.22 6.43
N ASP A 82 26.13 8.96 6.19
CA ASP A 82 27.46 8.36 6.34
C ASP A 82 27.91 7.71 5.01
N SER A 83 28.93 6.87 5.05
CA SER A 83 29.48 6.26 3.84
C SER A 83 28.57 5.20 3.19
N GLU A 84 27.55 4.70 3.90
CA GLU A 84 26.73 3.59 3.47
C GLU A 84 25.24 3.93 3.45
N PHE A 85 24.78 4.84 4.32
CA PHE A 85 23.36 5.09 4.55
C PHE A 85 22.99 6.56 4.60
N VAL A 86 21.74 6.84 4.21
CA VAL A 86 20.99 8.05 4.54
C VAL A 86 19.95 7.67 5.58
N TRP A 87 20.15 8.12 6.81
CA TRP A 87 19.34 7.76 7.96
C TRP A 87 18.16 8.71 8.15
N GLY A 88 16.98 8.17 8.26
CA GLY A 88 15.84 8.99 8.62
C GLY A 88 14.49 8.41 8.25
N ARG A 89 13.46 8.75 9.03
CA ARG A 89 12.07 8.52 8.68
C ARG A 89 11.75 9.25 7.38
N GLY A 90 11.22 8.54 6.37
CA GLY A 90 10.92 9.10 5.05
C GLY A 90 12.12 9.19 4.10
N ALA A 91 13.32 8.74 4.51
CA ALA A 91 14.46 8.67 3.60
C ALA A 91 14.23 7.66 2.46
N LEU A 92 13.63 6.52 2.77
CA LEU A 92 13.26 5.49 1.79
C LEU A 92 11.84 5.73 1.23
N ASP A 93 10.86 5.92 2.10
CA ASP A 93 9.45 6.06 1.82
C ASP A 93 8.99 7.50 2.15
N ASP A 94 8.84 8.46 1.14
CA ASP A 94 9.24 8.27 -0.26
C ASP A 94 10.07 9.49 -0.77
N LYS A 95 10.80 10.17 0.12
CA LYS A 95 11.68 11.27 -0.31
C LYS A 95 12.77 10.81 -1.29
N SER A 96 13.15 9.51 -1.25
CA SER A 96 14.08 8.94 -2.23
C SER A 96 13.51 8.97 -3.64
N GLY A 97 12.23 8.65 -3.80
CA GLY A 97 11.50 8.74 -5.07
C GLY A 97 11.41 10.19 -5.56
N VAL A 98 10.97 11.10 -4.69
CA VAL A 98 10.88 12.53 -5.00
C VAL A 98 12.23 13.09 -5.50
N ILE A 99 13.31 12.83 -4.77
CA ILE A 99 14.65 13.32 -5.12
C ILE A 99 15.16 12.61 -6.36
N GLY A 100 14.98 11.29 -6.48
CA GLY A 100 15.39 10.52 -7.66
C GLY A 100 14.73 11.03 -8.95
N ILE A 101 13.44 11.32 -8.91
CA ILE A 101 12.69 11.90 -10.04
C ILE A 101 13.26 13.29 -10.40
N LEU A 102 13.47 14.15 -9.42
CA LEU A 102 13.99 15.50 -9.64
C LEU A 102 15.42 15.49 -10.18
N GLU A 103 16.30 14.63 -9.66
CA GLU A 103 17.66 14.44 -10.16
C GLU A 103 17.66 13.94 -11.61
N ALA A 104 16.81 12.96 -11.92
CA ALA A 104 16.69 12.43 -13.28
C ALA A 104 16.24 13.53 -14.26
N VAL A 105 15.23 14.31 -13.91
CA VAL A 105 14.74 15.41 -14.75
C VAL A 105 15.78 16.52 -14.89
N ASN A 106 16.45 16.89 -13.79
CA ASN A 106 17.52 17.89 -13.80
C ASN A 106 18.65 17.47 -14.75
N HIS A 107 19.11 16.24 -14.63
CA HIS A 107 20.15 15.68 -15.51
C HIS A 107 19.73 15.63 -16.98
N LEU A 108 18.49 15.26 -17.28
CA LEU A 108 17.94 15.28 -18.63
C LEU A 108 17.92 16.69 -19.22
N ILE A 109 17.52 17.69 -18.44
CA ILE A 109 17.53 19.10 -18.86
C ILE A 109 18.97 19.56 -19.13
N GLU A 110 19.91 19.27 -18.23
CA GLU A 110 21.35 19.61 -18.41
C GLU A 110 21.93 18.99 -19.67
N SER A 111 21.53 17.77 -20.01
CA SER A 111 21.94 17.07 -21.24
C SER A 111 21.30 17.63 -22.53
N GLY A 112 20.41 18.61 -22.39
CA GLY A 112 19.68 19.21 -23.51
C GLY A 112 18.50 18.36 -24.01
N PHE A 113 18.07 17.36 -23.25
CA PHE A 113 16.89 16.56 -23.58
C PHE A 113 15.62 17.43 -23.57
N LYS A 114 14.77 17.21 -24.57
CA LYS A 114 13.45 17.83 -24.66
C LYS A 114 12.41 16.73 -24.83
N PRO A 115 11.41 16.64 -23.97
CA PRO A 115 10.39 15.61 -24.09
C PRO A 115 9.56 15.80 -25.35
N VAL A 116 9.24 14.72 -26.04
CA VAL A 116 8.28 14.74 -27.14
C VAL A 116 6.86 14.77 -26.56
N ARG A 117 6.59 13.98 -25.57
CA ARG A 117 5.34 13.89 -24.79
C ARG A 117 5.44 14.79 -23.56
N THR A 118 4.39 15.47 -23.19
CA THR A 118 4.32 16.20 -21.92
C THR A 118 4.46 15.24 -20.73
N ILE A 119 5.26 15.64 -19.74
CA ILE A 119 5.49 14.90 -18.50
C ILE A 119 4.98 15.75 -17.33
N TYR A 120 4.11 15.18 -16.54
CA TYR A 120 3.73 15.72 -15.25
C TYR A 120 4.54 15.04 -14.15
N LEU A 121 5.01 15.83 -13.18
CA LEU A 121 5.64 15.32 -11.94
C LEU A 121 4.77 15.79 -10.78
N SER A 122 4.31 14.86 -9.96
CA SER A 122 3.47 15.17 -8.80
C SER A 122 4.15 14.74 -7.52
N PHE A 123 4.30 15.65 -6.56
CA PHE A 123 4.87 15.34 -5.26
C PHE A 123 3.82 15.62 -4.18
N GLY A 124 3.27 14.54 -3.63
CA GLY A 124 2.20 14.53 -2.64
C GLY A 124 2.66 14.93 -1.24
N HIS A 125 1.74 15.43 -0.44
CA HIS A 125 1.99 15.89 0.92
C HIS A 125 1.11 15.19 1.96
N ASP A 126 0.26 14.27 1.56
CA ASP A 126 -0.72 13.58 2.41
C ASP A 126 -1.00 12.14 1.95
N GLU A 127 -0.02 11.49 1.29
CA GLU A 127 -0.15 10.11 0.82
C GLU A 127 -0.42 9.18 2.00
N GLU A 128 0.37 9.28 3.05
CA GLU A 128 0.34 8.46 4.27
C GLU A 128 -1.00 8.53 5.06
N ILE A 129 -1.83 9.48 4.70
CA ILE A 129 -3.18 9.63 5.25
C ILE A 129 -4.27 9.53 4.19
N GLY A 130 -3.93 9.02 2.98
CA GLY A 130 -4.87 8.64 1.92
C GLY A 130 -5.01 9.64 0.77
N GLY A 131 -4.15 10.66 0.66
CA GLY A 131 -4.01 11.51 -0.53
C GLY A 131 -5.21 12.38 -0.92
N VAL A 132 -6.15 12.62 0.02
CA VAL A 132 -7.43 13.31 -0.30
C VAL A 132 -7.22 14.77 -0.67
N ASN A 133 -6.26 15.45 -0.06
CA ASN A 133 -5.95 16.84 -0.35
C ASN A 133 -4.76 17.01 -1.31
N GLY A 134 -4.11 15.92 -1.69
CA GLY A 134 -2.96 15.84 -2.58
C GLY A 134 -3.30 15.14 -3.89
N ALA A 135 -3.08 13.84 -3.97
CA ALA A 135 -3.26 13.07 -5.20
C ALA A 135 -4.68 13.17 -5.78
N ALA A 136 -5.72 13.19 -4.92
CA ALA A 136 -7.10 13.36 -5.37
C ALA A 136 -7.35 14.76 -5.99
N GLU A 137 -6.77 15.81 -5.43
CA GLU A 137 -6.87 17.16 -6.01
C GLU A 137 -6.07 17.28 -7.32
N VAL A 138 -4.92 16.58 -7.46
CA VAL A 138 -4.20 16.49 -8.73
C VAL A 138 -5.05 15.81 -9.78
N ALA A 139 -5.67 14.66 -9.46
CA ALA A 139 -6.53 13.93 -10.38
C ALA A 139 -7.73 14.80 -10.84
N LYS A 140 -8.34 15.52 -9.91
CA LYS A 140 -9.43 16.45 -10.20
C LYS A 140 -8.97 17.61 -11.10
N TYR A 141 -7.85 18.26 -10.78
CA TYR A 141 -7.27 19.32 -11.58
C TYR A 141 -6.99 18.87 -13.01
N LEU A 142 -6.33 17.70 -13.18
CA LEU A 142 -6.05 17.15 -14.51
C LEU A 142 -7.33 16.84 -15.29
N ALA A 143 -8.38 16.34 -14.61
CA ALA A 143 -9.67 16.09 -15.24
C ALA A 143 -10.37 17.37 -15.67
N GLU A 144 -10.34 18.44 -14.86
CA GLU A 144 -10.90 19.77 -15.18
C GLU A 144 -10.17 20.41 -16.36
N GLU A 145 -8.85 20.21 -16.48
CA GLU A 145 -8.04 20.63 -17.64
C GLU A 145 -8.21 19.71 -18.87
N GLY A 146 -9.06 18.68 -18.79
CA GLY A 146 -9.29 17.73 -19.90
C GLY A 146 -8.10 16.82 -20.21
N VAL A 147 -7.16 16.70 -19.29
CA VAL A 147 -5.95 15.88 -19.45
C VAL A 147 -6.29 14.39 -19.29
N GLN A 148 -5.95 13.61 -20.32
CA GLN A 148 -6.00 12.15 -20.28
C GLN A 148 -4.58 11.61 -20.31
N LEU A 149 -4.16 10.96 -19.23
CA LEU A 149 -2.84 10.34 -19.13
C LEU A 149 -2.75 9.10 -20.02
N GLU A 150 -1.58 8.86 -20.58
CA GLU A 150 -1.25 7.59 -21.22
C GLU A 150 -0.98 6.51 -20.17
N TRP A 151 -0.20 6.86 -19.17
CA TRP A 151 0.07 6.06 -17.97
C TRP A 151 0.57 6.95 -16.83
N SER A 152 0.54 6.41 -15.62
CA SER A 152 1.18 6.98 -14.45
C SER A 152 2.15 5.99 -13.84
N LEU A 153 3.26 6.49 -13.30
CA LEU A 153 4.23 5.75 -12.50
C LEU A 153 4.26 6.35 -11.10
N ASP A 154 4.04 5.48 -10.13
CA ASP A 154 4.05 5.80 -8.71
C ASP A 154 5.13 4.97 -8.01
N GLU A 155 5.36 5.22 -6.73
CA GLU A 155 6.14 4.34 -5.88
C GLU A 155 5.54 2.92 -5.85
N GLY A 156 6.23 1.96 -5.23
CA GLY A 156 5.59 0.66 -5.05
C GLY A 156 6.53 -0.45 -4.67
N SER A 157 7.41 -0.89 -5.53
CA SER A 157 8.20 -2.07 -5.26
C SER A 157 9.70 -1.79 -5.22
N PHE A 158 10.45 -2.83 -4.88
CA PHE A 158 11.88 -2.76 -4.65
C PHE A 158 12.63 -3.73 -5.56
N LEU A 159 13.94 -3.51 -5.67
CA LEU A 159 14.86 -4.52 -6.17
C LEU A 159 15.10 -5.54 -5.05
N LEU A 160 14.54 -6.73 -5.20
CA LEU A 160 14.49 -7.77 -4.17
C LEU A 160 15.58 -8.82 -4.39
N GLU A 161 16.31 -9.18 -3.35
CA GLU A 161 17.27 -10.28 -3.33
C GLU A 161 16.85 -11.33 -2.30
N GLY A 162 16.83 -12.61 -2.70
CA GLY A 162 16.50 -13.71 -1.79
C GLY A 162 15.07 -13.75 -1.25
N PHE A 163 14.20 -12.88 -1.74
CA PHE A 163 12.83 -12.72 -1.27
C PHE A 163 11.88 -13.82 -1.77
N ILE A 164 12.16 -14.35 -2.97
CA ILE A 164 11.36 -15.40 -3.57
C ILE A 164 12.10 -16.72 -3.44
N PRO A 165 11.51 -17.72 -2.75
CA PRO A 165 12.15 -19.02 -2.57
C PRO A 165 12.58 -19.66 -3.90
N GLY A 166 13.85 -20.05 -3.99
CA GLY A 166 14.43 -20.65 -5.19
C GLY A 166 14.85 -19.67 -6.28
N VAL A 167 14.87 -18.37 -6.00
CA VAL A 167 15.40 -17.32 -6.90
C VAL A 167 16.60 -16.65 -6.24
N ASP A 168 17.80 -16.93 -6.77
CA ASP A 168 19.07 -16.38 -6.28
C ASP A 168 19.46 -15.07 -6.99
N LYS A 169 18.62 -14.59 -7.90
CA LYS A 169 18.86 -13.36 -8.67
C LYS A 169 18.09 -12.19 -8.07
N TYR A 170 18.57 -10.99 -8.34
CA TYR A 170 17.78 -9.79 -8.12
C TYR A 170 16.49 -9.81 -8.94
N VAL A 171 15.40 -9.48 -8.29
CA VAL A 171 14.07 -9.34 -8.91
C VAL A 171 13.63 -7.90 -8.78
N ALA A 172 13.57 -7.18 -9.90
CA ALA A 172 12.91 -5.89 -9.96
C ALA A 172 11.41 -6.12 -10.20
N ALA A 173 10.60 -5.94 -9.17
CA ALA A 173 9.16 -6.07 -9.30
C ALA A 173 8.57 -4.75 -9.79
N ILE A 174 7.65 -4.81 -10.75
CA ILE A 174 6.86 -3.67 -11.22
C ILE A 174 5.42 -3.95 -10.85
N ASN A 175 4.88 -3.17 -9.93
CA ASN A 175 3.50 -3.31 -9.51
C ASN A 175 2.57 -2.77 -10.60
N VAL A 176 1.53 -3.52 -10.92
CA VAL A 176 0.51 -3.16 -11.91
C VAL A 176 -0.88 -2.99 -11.29
N ALA A 177 -0.98 -3.18 -9.99
CA ALA A 177 -2.18 -2.94 -9.20
C ALA A 177 -1.81 -2.71 -7.73
N GLU A 178 -2.65 -1.95 -7.05
CA GLU A 178 -2.60 -1.73 -5.60
C GLU A 178 -3.74 -2.51 -4.92
N LYS A 179 -3.43 -3.16 -3.81
CA LYS A 179 -4.45 -3.84 -3.00
C LYS A 179 -5.38 -2.83 -2.35
N GLY A 180 -6.67 -3.15 -2.34
CA GLY A 180 -7.63 -2.42 -1.54
C GLY A 180 -7.48 -2.70 -0.04
N SER A 181 -8.29 -2.04 0.76
CA SER A 181 -8.34 -2.28 2.21
C SER A 181 -9.75 -2.14 2.77
N VAL A 182 -10.06 -2.94 3.77
CA VAL A 182 -11.23 -2.76 4.61
C VAL A 182 -10.92 -3.22 6.03
N THR A 183 -11.44 -2.50 7.01
CA THR A 183 -11.40 -2.94 8.41
C THR A 183 -12.81 -3.23 8.88
N LEU A 184 -13.03 -4.45 9.35
CA LEU A 184 -14.31 -4.88 9.90
C LEU A 184 -14.22 -4.96 11.43
N GLN A 185 -15.33 -4.62 12.08
CA GLN A 185 -15.57 -4.96 13.47
C GLN A 185 -16.27 -6.32 13.53
N VAL A 186 -15.67 -7.27 14.22
CA VAL A 186 -16.32 -8.52 14.62
C VAL A 186 -16.70 -8.39 16.09
N VAL A 187 -17.99 -8.45 16.37
CA VAL A 187 -18.54 -8.15 17.70
C VAL A 187 -19.22 -9.38 18.26
N GLY A 188 -18.63 -9.97 19.26
CA GLY A 188 -19.27 -11.01 20.07
C GLY A 188 -20.19 -10.39 21.11
N LYS A 189 -21.42 -10.88 21.23
CA LYS A 189 -22.44 -10.40 22.17
C LYS A 189 -22.84 -11.47 23.18
N ALA A 190 -23.13 -11.07 24.40
CA ALA A 190 -23.70 -11.95 25.42
C ALA A 190 -24.39 -11.14 26.53
N THR A 191 -25.09 -11.83 27.41
CA THR A 191 -25.57 -11.22 28.65
C THR A 191 -24.37 -10.96 29.56
N GLY A 192 -24.15 -9.71 29.96
CA GLY A 192 -23.14 -9.33 30.92
C GLY A 192 -23.41 -9.96 32.31
N GLY A 193 -22.45 -9.79 33.22
CA GLY A 193 -22.65 -10.33 34.59
C GLY A 193 -21.37 -10.33 35.44
N HIS A 194 -21.43 -10.99 36.57
CA HIS A 194 -20.28 -11.16 37.45
C HIS A 194 -19.52 -12.46 37.11
N SER A 195 -18.19 -12.40 37.12
CA SER A 195 -17.33 -13.54 36.75
C SER A 195 -17.49 -14.80 37.62
N SER A 196 -18.08 -14.68 38.85
CA SER A 196 -18.35 -15.82 39.72
C SER A 196 -19.56 -16.66 39.26
N MET A 197 -20.40 -16.14 38.35
CA MET A 197 -21.58 -16.83 37.81
C MET A 197 -21.56 -16.71 36.27
N PRO A 198 -20.56 -17.32 35.57
CA PRO A 198 -20.42 -17.17 34.16
C PRO A 198 -21.55 -17.89 33.41
N THR A 199 -22.04 -17.27 32.34
CA THR A 199 -22.89 -17.93 31.36
C THR A 199 -22.11 -19.01 30.61
N ARG A 200 -22.81 -19.95 29.96
CA ARG A 200 -22.17 -21.03 29.20
C ARG A 200 -21.24 -20.51 28.08
N SER A 201 -21.55 -19.34 27.53
CA SER A 201 -20.69 -18.64 26.55
C SER A 201 -20.78 -17.13 26.82
N SER A 202 -19.62 -16.48 26.89
CA SER A 202 -19.51 -15.02 27.07
C SER A 202 -19.33 -14.33 25.72
N ALA A 203 -19.44 -12.99 25.70
CA ALA A 203 -19.14 -12.20 24.52
C ALA A 203 -17.71 -12.46 24.01
N VAL A 204 -16.74 -12.56 24.93
CA VAL A 204 -15.36 -12.94 24.61
C VAL A 204 -15.31 -14.35 23.98
N GLY A 205 -16.06 -15.30 24.51
CA GLY A 205 -16.10 -16.67 23.98
C GLY A 205 -16.69 -16.74 22.57
N HIS A 206 -17.73 -15.96 22.27
CA HIS A 206 -18.30 -15.87 20.92
C HIS A 206 -17.31 -15.21 19.96
N LEU A 207 -16.68 -14.10 20.35
CA LEU A 207 -15.67 -13.42 19.56
C LEU A 207 -14.46 -14.33 19.28
N SER A 208 -13.94 -15.02 20.28
CA SER A 208 -12.78 -15.89 20.13
C SER A 208 -13.02 -17.00 19.11
N LYS A 209 -14.20 -17.62 19.11
CA LYS A 209 -14.56 -18.63 18.10
C LYS A 209 -14.60 -18.05 16.70
N ALA A 210 -15.14 -16.84 16.54
CA ALA A 210 -15.17 -16.15 15.27
C ALA A 210 -13.75 -15.85 14.76
N LEU A 211 -12.85 -15.40 15.62
CA LEU A 211 -11.46 -15.11 15.26
C LEU A 211 -10.69 -16.38 14.89
N VAL A 212 -10.89 -17.48 15.60
CA VAL A 212 -10.30 -18.78 15.23
C VAL A 212 -10.81 -19.23 13.86
N ALA A 213 -12.12 -19.09 13.61
CA ALA A 213 -12.68 -19.43 12.30
C ALA A 213 -12.08 -18.60 11.16
N LEU A 214 -11.80 -17.30 11.40
CA LEU A 214 -11.13 -16.43 10.43
C LEU A 214 -9.66 -16.80 10.21
N ASP A 215 -8.95 -17.20 11.25
CA ASP A 215 -7.54 -17.59 11.15
C ASP A 215 -7.36 -18.94 10.42
N GLU A 216 -8.25 -19.88 10.69
CA GLU A 216 -8.23 -21.21 10.07
C GLU A 216 -8.74 -21.20 8.62
N ASN A 217 -9.57 -20.23 8.25
CA ASN A 217 -10.19 -20.15 6.92
C ASN A 217 -9.80 -18.86 6.19
N ARG A 218 -8.68 -18.92 5.51
CA ARG A 218 -8.17 -17.79 4.72
C ARG A 218 -9.12 -17.44 3.57
N MET A 219 -9.10 -16.18 3.16
CA MET A 219 -9.79 -15.77 1.93
C MET A 219 -9.35 -16.64 0.74
N PRO A 220 -10.28 -17.03 -0.16
CA PRO A 220 -9.94 -17.74 -1.39
C PRO A 220 -8.92 -16.96 -2.22
N GLY A 221 -8.13 -17.67 -2.98
CA GLY A 221 -7.11 -17.13 -3.88
C GLY A 221 -6.11 -18.20 -4.26
N GLY A 222 -5.09 -17.84 -5.00
CA GLY A 222 -4.09 -18.78 -5.48
C GLY A 222 -3.34 -18.24 -6.69
N LEU A 223 -2.73 -19.15 -7.43
CA LEU A 223 -2.01 -18.85 -8.67
C LEU A 223 -3.00 -18.63 -9.83
N GLU A 224 -3.65 -17.47 -9.81
CA GLU A 224 -4.61 -17.06 -10.82
C GLU A 224 -4.37 -15.61 -11.26
N GLY A 225 -4.81 -15.24 -12.46
CA GLY A 225 -4.74 -13.87 -12.96
C GLY A 225 -3.34 -13.25 -12.83
N LEU A 226 -3.24 -12.14 -12.12
CA LEU A 226 -2.00 -11.38 -11.92
C LEU A 226 -0.92 -12.19 -11.20
N SER A 227 -1.27 -12.91 -10.14
CA SER A 227 -0.33 -13.74 -9.38
C SER A 227 0.26 -14.84 -10.28
N LEU A 228 -0.57 -15.44 -11.12
CA LEU A 228 -0.12 -16.44 -12.08
C LEU A 228 0.87 -15.85 -13.09
N ALA A 229 0.55 -14.71 -13.69
CA ALA A 229 1.40 -14.05 -14.69
C ALA A 229 2.80 -13.73 -14.10
N MET A 230 2.83 -13.19 -12.88
CA MET A 230 4.08 -12.88 -12.16
C MET A 230 4.90 -14.15 -11.90
N PHE A 231 4.29 -15.19 -11.33
CA PHE A 231 5.03 -16.42 -11.02
C PHE A 231 5.42 -17.22 -12.27
N ASP A 232 4.70 -17.11 -13.38
CA ASP A 232 5.12 -17.69 -14.66
C ASP A 232 6.43 -17.04 -15.16
N GLU A 233 6.60 -15.72 -15.03
CA GLU A 233 7.87 -15.07 -15.36
C GLU A 233 8.99 -15.48 -14.39
N ILE A 234 8.74 -15.40 -13.09
CA ILE A 234 9.71 -15.74 -12.05
C ILE A 234 10.17 -17.20 -12.18
N SER A 235 9.25 -18.12 -12.46
CA SER A 235 9.54 -19.55 -12.55
C SER A 235 10.58 -19.89 -13.63
N LYS A 236 10.69 -19.08 -14.67
CA LYS A 236 11.70 -19.24 -15.74
C LYS A 236 13.14 -19.12 -15.21
N HIS A 237 13.31 -18.50 -14.06
CA HIS A 237 14.61 -18.26 -13.41
C HIS A 237 14.88 -19.18 -12.21
N MET A 238 13.93 -20.03 -11.83
CA MET A 238 14.05 -20.99 -10.73
C MET A 238 14.83 -22.25 -11.13
N PRO A 239 15.33 -23.04 -10.16
CA PRO A 239 15.86 -24.39 -10.42
C PRO A 239 14.86 -25.31 -11.13
N PHE A 240 15.37 -26.33 -11.81
CA PHE A 240 14.59 -27.23 -12.66
C PHE A 240 13.35 -27.83 -11.98
N VAL A 241 13.48 -28.24 -10.71
CA VAL A 241 12.37 -28.87 -9.97
C VAL A 241 11.18 -27.90 -9.82
N TYR A 242 11.45 -26.64 -9.52
CA TYR A 242 10.42 -25.60 -9.44
C TYR A 242 9.82 -25.31 -10.82
N LYS A 243 10.66 -25.16 -11.87
CA LYS A 243 10.19 -25.01 -13.25
C LYS A 243 9.22 -26.11 -13.65
N MET A 244 9.58 -27.36 -13.32
CA MET A 244 8.75 -28.51 -13.59
C MET A 244 7.40 -28.43 -12.87
N ALA A 245 7.39 -28.03 -11.59
CA ALA A 245 6.15 -27.88 -10.81
C ALA A 245 5.26 -26.78 -11.36
N PHE A 246 5.83 -25.61 -11.69
CA PHE A 246 5.09 -24.51 -12.30
C PHE A 246 4.58 -24.81 -13.71
N ALA A 247 5.35 -25.54 -14.53
CA ALA A 247 4.93 -25.95 -15.86
C ALA A 247 3.80 -27.00 -15.84
N ASN A 248 3.69 -27.80 -14.77
CA ASN A 248 2.70 -28.85 -14.60
C ASN A 248 1.71 -28.57 -13.47
N ARG A 249 1.23 -27.33 -13.38
CA ARG A 249 0.29 -26.87 -12.33
C ARG A 249 -0.98 -27.70 -12.24
N TRP A 250 -1.42 -28.31 -13.34
CA TRP A 250 -2.58 -29.21 -13.35
C TRP A 250 -2.40 -30.43 -12.42
N VAL A 251 -1.15 -30.80 -12.11
CA VAL A 251 -0.80 -31.85 -11.12
C VAL A 251 -0.36 -31.22 -9.79
N PHE A 252 0.52 -30.22 -9.84
CA PHE A 252 1.26 -29.69 -8.69
C PHE A 252 0.68 -28.38 -8.16
N GLY A 253 -0.38 -27.80 -8.76
CA GLY A 253 -0.89 -26.48 -8.40
C GLY A 253 -1.23 -26.32 -6.93
N GLY A 254 -1.89 -27.30 -6.32
CA GLY A 254 -2.20 -27.27 -4.89
C GLY A 254 -0.94 -27.34 -3.99
N LEU A 255 0.09 -28.05 -4.42
CA LEU A 255 1.38 -28.11 -3.70
C LEU A 255 2.12 -26.76 -3.80
N VAL A 256 2.13 -26.17 -4.99
CA VAL A 256 2.76 -24.86 -5.23
C VAL A 256 2.03 -23.76 -4.44
N ASP A 257 0.69 -23.73 -4.47
CA ASP A 257 -0.10 -22.78 -3.68
C ASP A 257 0.17 -22.96 -2.18
N SER A 258 0.15 -24.19 -1.69
CA SER A 258 0.47 -24.49 -0.28
C SER A 258 1.85 -24.02 0.12
N TYR A 259 2.85 -24.22 -0.72
CA TYR A 259 4.23 -23.81 -0.48
C TYR A 259 4.36 -22.27 -0.43
N LEU A 260 3.84 -21.58 -1.43
CA LEU A 260 3.86 -20.12 -1.49
C LEU A 260 3.05 -19.47 -0.37
N SER A 261 2.00 -20.14 0.10
CA SER A 261 1.14 -19.65 1.19
C SER A 261 1.79 -19.74 2.58
N GLN A 262 2.92 -20.45 2.73
CA GLN A 262 3.65 -20.53 4.01
C GLN A 262 4.50 -19.27 4.29
N VAL A 263 4.90 -18.57 3.26
CA VAL A 263 5.68 -17.34 3.40
C VAL A 263 4.70 -16.14 3.36
N PRO A 264 4.67 -15.28 4.40
CA PRO A 264 3.71 -14.17 4.47
C PRO A 264 3.68 -13.27 3.23
N ALA A 265 4.85 -12.96 2.68
CA ALA A 265 4.99 -12.10 1.53
C ALA A 265 4.39 -12.73 0.25
N THR A 266 4.73 -13.97 -0.07
CA THR A 266 4.16 -14.65 -1.24
C THR A 266 2.67 -14.98 -1.04
N ASN A 267 2.25 -15.33 0.18
CA ASN A 267 0.83 -15.49 0.49
C ASN A 267 0.03 -14.21 0.24
N ALA A 268 0.59 -13.05 0.61
CA ALA A 268 -0.05 -11.76 0.34
C ALA A 268 -0.20 -11.45 -1.16
N MET A 269 0.66 -12.00 -2.00
CA MET A 269 0.57 -11.87 -3.47
C MET A 269 -0.52 -12.76 -4.08
N LEU A 270 -0.95 -13.82 -3.37
CA LEU A 270 -1.90 -14.79 -3.89
C LEU A 270 -3.36 -14.48 -3.58
N ARG A 271 -3.63 -13.68 -2.53
CA ARG A 271 -5.00 -13.52 -2.01
C ARG A 271 -5.20 -12.27 -1.18
N THR A 272 -6.45 -12.00 -0.87
CA THR A 272 -6.82 -11.05 0.18
C THR A 272 -6.33 -11.59 1.53
N THR A 273 -5.61 -10.74 2.28
CA THR A 273 -5.08 -11.10 3.60
C THR A 273 -6.02 -10.67 4.72
N THR A 274 -6.03 -11.44 5.80
CA THR A 274 -6.83 -11.22 7.01
C THR A 274 -5.91 -11.00 8.20
N ALA A 275 -6.07 -9.91 8.93
CA ALA A 275 -5.24 -9.58 10.09
C ALA A 275 -6.07 -8.99 11.23
N PRO A 276 -6.40 -9.76 12.28
CA PRO A 276 -6.92 -9.20 13.52
C PRO A 276 -5.86 -8.30 14.16
N THR A 277 -6.20 -7.02 14.41
CA THR A 277 -5.23 -6.02 14.86
C THR A 277 -5.51 -5.45 16.23
N MET A 278 -6.78 -5.37 16.61
CA MET A 278 -7.18 -4.81 17.91
C MET A 278 -8.26 -5.67 18.58
N LEU A 279 -8.21 -5.73 19.90
CA LEU A 279 -9.17 -6.44 20.73
C LEU A 279 -9.59 -5.57 21.90
N SER A 280 -10.87 -5.52 22.21
CA SER A 280 -11.41 -4.88 23.40
C SER A 280 -12.61 -5.64 23.95
N ALA A 281 -12.78 -5.64 25.26
CA ALA A 281 -13.89 -6.33 25.89
C ALA A 281 -14.32 -5.65 27.21
N SER A 282 -13.96 -6.25 28.37
CA SER A 282 -14.35 -5.72 29.67
C SER A 282 -13.39 -4.63 30.15
N VAL A 283 -13.91 -3.76 31.01
CA VAL A 283 -13.14 -2.71 31.71
C VAL A 283 -12.67 -3.17 33.12
N LYS A 284 -13.06 -4.37 33.55
CA LYS A 284 -12.77 -4.91 34.90
C LYS A 284 -12.63 -6.43 34.86
N THR A 285 -11.69 -6.97 35.62
CA THR A 285 -11.36 -8.41 35.64
C THR A 285 -12.50 -9.33 36.10
N ASN A 286 -13.41 -8.83 36.92
CA ASN A 286 -14.53 -9.57 37.46
C ASN A 286 -15.90 -9.25 36.82
N VAL A 287 -15.91 -8.55 35.68
CA VAL A 287 -17.13 -8.21 34.95
C VAL A 287 -17.13 -8.93 33.59
N LEU A 288 -18.22 -9.64 33.32
CA LEU A 288 -18.47 -10.22 32.00
C LEU A 288 -19.00 -9.14 31.07
N PRO A 289 -18.35 -8.87 29.93
CA PRO A 289 -18.79 -7.85 29.01
C PRO A 289 -20.06 -8.26 28.26
N ILE A 290 -20.88 -7.28 27.89
CA ILE A 290 -22.03 -7.50 27.02
C ILE A 290 -21.60 -7.55 25.54
N GLU A 291 -20.49 -6.89 25.18
CA GLU A 291 -19.84 -6.92 23.87
C GLU A 291 -18.33 -7.14 24.05
N ALA A 292 -17.76 -7.89 23.12
CA ALA A 292 -16.33 -8.00 22.89
C ALA A 292 -16.08 -7.72 21.42
N ILE A 293 -15.11 -6.86 21.12
CA ILE A 293 -14.90 -6.29 19.77
C ILE A 293 -13.49 -6.63 19.30
N ALA A 294 -13.37 -7.12 18.08
CA ALA A 294 -12.12 -7.18 17.35
C ALA A 294 -12.18 -6.29 16.12
N LEU A 295 -11.07 -5.59 15.81
CA LEU A 295 -10.85 -5.01 14.51
C LEU A 295 -10.03 -5.97 13.67
N VAL A 296 -10.54 -6.31 12.50
CA VAL A 296 -9.90 -7.20 11.54
C VAL A 296 -9.64 -6.41 10.26
N ASN A 297 -8.37 -6.21 9.95
CA ASN A 297 -7.95 -5.52 8.73
C ASN A 297 -7.79 -6.52 7.59
N PHE A 298 -8.30 -6.18 6.43
CA PHE A 298 -8.13 -6.92 5.18
C PHE A 298 -7.41 -6.06 4.16
N ARG A 299 -6.41 -6.65 3.50
CA ARG A 299 -5.81 -6.08 2.28
C ARG A 299 -6.36 -6.84 1.10
N ILE A 300 -7.20 -6.15 0.32
CA ILE A 300 -8.06 -6.76 -0.70
C ILE A 300 -7.27 -6.98 -1.98
N HIS A 301 -7.16 -8.24 -2.41
CA HIS A 301 -6.52 -8.58 -3.68
C HIS A 301 -7.38 -8.07 -4.86
N PRO A 302 -6.78 -7.66 -5.99
CA PRO A 302 -7.53 -7.15 -7.17
C PRO A 302 -8.62 -8.06 -7.72
N GLN A 303 -8.61 -9.33 -7.39
CA GLN A 303 -9.66 -10.29 -7.76
C GLN A 303 -10.88 -10.30 -6.83
N ASN A 304 -10.82 -9.57 -5.72
CA ASN A 304 -11.90 -9.52 -4.74
C ASN A 304 -12.45 -8.09 -4.60
N SER A 305 -13.70 -8.02 -4.20
CA SER A 305 -14.37 -6.78 -3.79
C SER A 305 -14.44 -6.66 -2.26
N VAL A 306 -14.86 -5.49 -1.78
CA VAL A 306 -15.19 -5.28 -0.36
C VAL A 306 -16.33 -6.20 0.05
N GLU A 307 -17.31 -6.41 -0.83
CA GLU A 307 -18.47 -7.27 -0.63
C GLU A 307 -18.07 -8.74 -0.47
N ASP A 308 -17.06 -9.22 -1.21
CA ASP A 308 -16.54 -10.59 -1.07
C ASP A 308 -15.93 -10.81 0.31
N VAL A 309 -15.22 -9.80 0.85
CA VAL A 309 -14.69 -9.86 2.22
C VAL A 309 -15.82 -9.97 3.23
N PHE A 310 -16.85 -9.14 3.11
CA PHE A 310 -18.02 -9.23 3.99
C PHE A 310 -18.73 -10.59 3.90
N ALA A 311 -18.93 -11.11 2.68
CA ALA A 311 -19.58 -12.39 2.45
C ALA A 311 -18.77 -13.53 3.09
N HIS A 312 -17.45 -13.53 2.91
CA HIS A 312 -16.56 -14.52 3.50
C HIS A 312 -16.62 -14.49 5.04
N VAL A 313 -16.46 -13.32 5.64
CA VAL A 313 -16.48 -13.18 7.11
C VAL A 313 -17.83 -13.61 7.67
N ARG A 314 -18.95 -13.17 7.08
CA ARG A 314 -20.30 -13.55 7.53
C ARG A 314 -20.56 -15.04 7.39
N GLY A 315 -20.06 -15.66 6.30
CA GLY A 315 -20.21 -17.12 6.10
C GLY A 315 -19.43 -17.95 7.10
N LEU A 316 -18.31 -17.44 7.63
CA LEU A 316 -17.52 -18.14 8.65
C LEU A 316 -18.06 -17.96 10.08
N VAL A 317 -18.69 -16.82 10.35
CA VAL A 317 -19.17 -16.46 11.71
C VAL A 317 -20.69 -16.63 11.80
N GLU A 318 -21.24 -17.71 11.28
CA GLU A 318 -22.68 -18.08 11.38
C GLU A 318 -23.09 -18.32 12.83
N ASN A 319 -23.23 -17.23 13.60
CA ASN A 319 -23.63 -17.24 15.01
C ASN A 319 -24.47 -16.00 15.29
N GLU A 320 -25.71 -16.18 15.78
CA GLU A 320 -26.61 -15.09 16.13
C GLU A 320 -26.04 -14.10 17.17
N ASN A 321 -25.05 -14.54 17.95
CA ASN A 321 -24.35 -13.73 18.95
C ASN A 321 -23.07 -13.07 18.40
N VAL A 322 -22.81 -13.14 17.10
CA VAL A 322 -21.69 -12.44 16.45
C VAL A 322 -22.22 -11.53 15.36
N GLU A 323 -21.87 -10.27 15.44
CA GLU A 323 -22.23 -9.27 14.45
C GLU A 323 -20.97 -8.80 13.70
N VAL A 324 -21.08 -8.60 12.38
CA VAL A 324 -20.02 -8.04 11.53
C VAL A 324 -20.45 -6.68 11.04
N ARG A 325 -19.68 -5.64 11.40
CA ARG A 325 -19.92 -4.25 11.07
C ARG A 325 -18.77 -3.68 10.25
N ALA A 326 -19.05 -2.75 9.33
CA ALA A 326 -18.01 -1.91 8.75
C ALA A 326 -17.62 -0.78 9.72
N LEU A 327 -16.36 -0.42 9.76
CA LEU A 327 -15.97 0.88 10.30
C LEU A 327 -16.33 1.98 9.27
N SER A 328 -16.87 3.09 9.74
CA SER A 328 -17.52 4.15 8.93
C SER A 328 -16.63 4.85 7.88
N TYR A 329 -15.33 4.54 7.81
CA TYR A 329 -14.38 5.09 6.84
C TYR A 329 -13.48 4.03 6.21
N SER A 330 -13.85 2.77 6.32
CA SER A 330 -13.00 1.68 5.89
C SER A 330 -13.65 0.90 4.76
N GLY A 331 -13.13 1.02 3.61
CA GLY A 331 -13.48 0.24 2.43
C GLY A 331 -13.01 0.96 1.19
N ARG A 332 -11.78 0.70 0.79
CA ARG A 332 -11.24 1.12 -0.51
C ARG A 332 -11.06 -0.14 -1.35
N PRO A 333 -11.69 -0.23 -2.52
CA PRO A 333 -11.46 -1.37 -3.42
C PRO A 333 -10.00 -1.39 -3.86
N ALA A 334 -9.54 -2.54 -4.35
CA ALA A 334 -8.27 -2.61 -5.05
C ALA A 334 -8.30 -1.72 -6.29
N SER A 335 -7.14 -1.24 -6.74
CA SER A 335 -7.04 -0.52 -8.00
C SER A 335 -7.37 -1.43 -9.18
N GLN A 336 -7.67 -0.82 -10.32
CA GLN A 336 -7.71 -1.56 -11.57
C GLN A 336 -6.30 -2.10 -11.89
N VAL A 337 -6.25 -3.31 -12.47
CA VAL A 337 -5.00 -3.89 -12.91
C VAL A 337 -4.57 -3.22 -14.23
N SER A 338 -3.39 -2.58 -14.21
CA SER A 338 -2.77 -2.03 -15.41
C SER A 338 -2.27 -3.14 -16.32
N SER A 339 -2.35 -2.94 -17.63
CA SER A 339 -1.88 -3.94 -18.58
C SER A 339 -0.35 -3.99 -18.64
N TRP A 340 0.22 -5.15 -18.36
CA TRP A 340 1.65 -5.41 -18.57
C TRP A 340 2.03 -5.58 -20.05
N GLU A 341 1.05 -5.51 -20.95
CA GLU A 341 1.28 -5.45 -22.41
C GLU A 341 1.29 -4.02 -22.93
N SER A 342 0.97 -3.03 -22.10
CA SER A 342 0.97 -1.63 -22.46
C SER A 342 2.37 -1.12 -22.87
N GLU A 343 2.41 -0.06 -23.65
CA GLU A 343 3.69 0.59 -24.01
C GLU A 343 4.41 1.12 -22.77
N GLY A 344 3.66 1.70 -21.82
CA GLY A 344 4.22 2.21 -20.56
C GLY A 344 4.90 1.16 -19.70
N TYR A 345 4.43 -0.09 -19.75
CA TYR A 345 5.08 -1.18 -19.02
C TYR A 345 6.34 -1.72 -19.73
N LYS A 346 6.41 -1.58 -21.06
CA LYS A 346 7.52 -2.09 -21.89
C LYS A 346 8.70 -1.12 -22.01
N VAL A 347 8.54 0.12 -21.56
CA VAL A 347 9.59 1.16 -21.57
C VAL A 347 10.53 0.94 -20.38
#